data_098dea909cb402fc0aebe2446e36f732
#
_entry.id   098dea909cb402fc0aebe2446e36f732
#
_cell.length_a   1.000
_cell.length_b   1.000
_cell.length_c   1.000
_cell.angle_alpha   90.00
_cell.angle_beta   90.00
_cell.angle_gamma   90.00
#
_symmetry.space_group_name_H-M   'P 1'
#
loop_
_entity.id
_entity.type
_entity.pdbx_description
1 polymer ?
#
loop_
_entity_poly.entity_id
_entity_poly.type
_entity_poly.pdbx_seq_one_letter_code
_entity_poly.pdbx_strand_id
1 'polypeptide(L)' 'MKIETRIVKKGETYVLKSGDSITPKGNLYFVIVKDGETELLNRVFEDPIFAGDAVKSVEAFYSHLIQN' A
#
# COMPACT_ATOMS: atom_id res chain seq x y z
N MET A 1 6.73 12.80 -4.55
CA MET A 1 6.22 11.74 -3.66
C MET A 1 4.84 11.28 -4.11
N LYS A 2 4.61 10.01 -4.06
CA LYS A 2 3.39 9.41 -4.58
C LYS A 2 2.85 8.37 -3.61
N ILE A 3 1.52 8.35 -3.44
CA ILE A 3 0.83 7.32 -2.68
C ILE A 3 0.16 6.38 -3.67
N GLU A 4 0.47 5.10 -3.56
CA GLU A 4 -0.13 4.06 -4.37
C GLU A 4 -0.94 3.12 -3.50
N THR A 5 -2.03 2.62 -4.04
CA THR A 5 -2.80 1.56 -3.41
C THR A 5 -2.85 0.37 -4.35
N ARG A 6 -2.81 -0.82 -3.79
CA ARG A 6 -2.88 -2.05 -4.56
C ARG A 6 -3.76 -3.05 -3.85
N ILE A 7 -4.57 -3.74 -4.61
CA ILE A 7 -5.45 -4.77 -4.08
C ILE A 7 -5.01 -6.11 -4.65
N VAL A 8 -4.76 -7.06 -3.75
CA VAL A 8 -4.50 -8.45 -4.12
C VAL A 8 -5.72 -9.25 -3.67
N LYS A 9 -6.47 -9.75 -4.63
CA LYS A 9 -7.69 -10.46 -4.34
C LYS A 9 -7.42 -11.88 -3.85
N LYS A 10 -8.38 -12.43 -3.12
CA LYS A 10 -8.33 -13.81 -2.66
C LYS A 10 -8.00 -14.75 -3.82
N GLY A 11 -6.99 -15.60 -3.62
CA GLY A 11 -6.59 -16.58 -4.60
C GLY A 11 -5.61 -16.09 -5.65
N GLU A 12 -5.36 -14.78 -5.74
CA GLU A 12 -4.33 -14.25 -6.63
C GLU A 12 -2.95 -14.42 -6.01
N THR A 13 -1.95 -14.63 -6.85
CA THR A 13 -0.56 -14.72 -6.39
C THR A 13 0.11 -13.37 -6.56
N TYR A 14 0.71 -12.88 -5.47
CA TYR A 14 1.47 -11.64 -5.47
C TYR A 14 2.93 -11.95 -5.14
N VAL A 15 3.82 -11.46 -5.99
CA VAL A 15 5.27 -11.66 -5.80
C VAL A 15 5.85 -10.45 -5.08
N LEU A 16 6.49 -10.70 -3.94
CA LEU A 16 7.14 -9.66 -3.15
C LEU A 16 8.49 -9.29 -3.77
N LYS A 17 9.02 -8.14 -3.37
CA LYS A 17 10.34 -7.68 -3.85
C LYS A 17 11.45 -8.65 -3.51
N SER A 18 11.31 -9.40 -2.42
CA SER A 18 12.27 -10.41 -2.00
C SER A 18 12.29 -11.65 -2.90
N GLY A 19 11.31 -11.78 -3.80
CA GLY A 19 11.16 -12.95 -4.64
C GLY A 19 10.17 -13.97 -4.09
N ASP A 20 9.74 -13.82 -2.84
CA ASP A 20 8.71 -14.66 -2.25
C ASP A 20 7.36 -14.36 -2.86
N SER A 21 6.48 -15.34 -2.87
CA SER A 21 5.11 -15.14 -3.33
C SER A 21 4.11 -15.44 -2.23
N ILE A 22 2.99 -14.75 -2.26
CA ILE A 22 1.88 -14.98 -1.34
C ILE A 22 0.60 -15.16 -2.15
N THR A 23 -0.25 -16.05 -1.66
CA THR A 23 -1.60 -16.26 -2.20
C THR A 23 -2.57 -16.10 -1.03
N PRO A 24 -3.17 -14.92 -0.88
CA PRO A 24 -3.98 -14.63 0.30
C PRO A 24 -5.28 -15.43 0.32
N LYS A 25 -5.76 -15.72 1.53
CA LYS A 25 -7.06 -16.37 1.74
C LYS A 25 -8.22 -15.40 1.73
N GLY A 26 -7.93 -14.11 1.74
CA GLY A 26 -8.88 -13.02 1.64
C GLY A 26 -8.22 -11.85 0.93
N ASN A 27 -8.98 -10.82 0.59
CA ASN A 27 -8.42 -9.66 -0.09
C ASN A 27 -7.42 -8.94 0.81
N LEU A 28 -6.30 -8.53 0.22
CA LEU A 28 -5.29 -7.71 0.88
C LEU A 28 -5.22 -6.34 0.22
N TYR A 29 -5.09 -5.31 1.03
CA TYR A 29 -5.04 -3.91 0.59
C TYR A 29 -3.71 -3.33 0.99
N PHE A 30 -2.89 -2.96 0.01
CA PHE A 30 -1.57 -2.39 0.23
C PHE A 30 -1.62 -0.88 0.07
N VAL A 31 -1.00 -0.17 1.01
CA VAL A 31 -0.79 1.27 0.93
C VAL A 31 0.71 1.51 0.87
N ILE A 32 1.17 2.08 -0.22
CA ILE A 32 2.59 2.24 -0.51
C ILE A 32 2.87 3.71 -0.76
N VAL A 33 3.89 4.24 -0.09
CA VAL A 33 4.36 5.61 -0.31
C VAL A 33 5.73 5.54 -0.96
N LYS A 34 5.87 6.20 -2.09
CA LYS A 34 7.12 6.22 -2.84
C LYS A 34 7.61 7.64 -3.08
N ASP A 35 8.92 7.79 -3.07
CA ASP A 35 9.61 9.00 -3.52
C ASP A 35 10.54 8.57 -4.64
N GLY A 36 10.13 8.80 -5.89
CA GLY A 36 10.80 8.23 -7.04
C GLY A 36 10.70 6.71 -7.00
N GLU A 37 11.84 6.03 -6.95
CA GLU A 37 11.88 4.57 -6.83
C GLU A 37 12.07 4.10 -5.39
N THR A 38 12.23 5.04 -4.46
CA THR A 38 12.41 4.71 -3.06
C THR A 38 11.05 4.50 -2.38
N GLU A 39 10.87 3.34 -1.79
CA GLU A 39 9.67 3.02 -1.04
C GLU A 39 9.84 3.45 0.40
N LEU A 40 9.08 4.45 0.83
CA LEU A 40 9.16 5.00 2.17
C LEU A 40 8.26 4.27 3.17
N LEU A 41 7.14 3.74 2.69
CA LEU A 41 6.17 3.04 3.52
C LEU A 41 5.50 1.97 2.69
N ASN A 42 5.29 0.82 3.31
CA ASN A 42 4.48 -0.26 2.74
C ASN A 42 3.72 -0.93 3.87
N ARG A 43 2.40 -0.77 3.85
CA ARG A 43 1.51 -1.35 4.85
C ARG A 43 0.47 -2.20 4.16
N VAL A 44 0.10 -3.30 4.81
CA VAL A 44 -0.93 -4.20 4.30
C VAL A 44 -2.08 -4.28 5.29
N PHE A 45 -3.29 -4.26 4.77
CA PHE A 45 -4.52 -4.32 5.56
C PHE A 45 -5.45 -5.38 4.98
N GLU A 46 -6.19 -6.04 5.85
CA GLU A 46 -7.21 -7.00 5.44
C GLU A 46 -8.57 -6.34 5.26
N ASP A 47 -8.75 -5.15 5.83
CA ASP A 47 -10.00 -4.42 5.81
C ASP A 47 -9.86 -3.15 4.97
N PRO A 48 -10.71 -2.95 3.93
CA PRO A 48 -10.62 -1.76 3.08
C PRO A 48 -10.87 -0.46 3.84
N ILE A 49 -11.63 -0.49 4.93
CA ILE A 49 -11.90 0.70 5.74
C ILE A 49 -10.61 1.17 6.40
N PHE A 50 -9.87 0.25 7.01
CA PHE A 50 -8.58 0.57 7.61
C PHE A 50 -7.55 1.01 6.58
N ALA A 51 -7.56 0.41 5.40
CA ALA A 51 -6.68 0.84 4.31
C ALA A 51 -7.01 2.27 3.88
N GLY A 52 -8.29 2.61 3.75
CA GLY A 52 -8.73 3.96 3.41
C GLY A 52 -8.33 4.98 4.47
N ASP A 53 -8.47 4.62 5.75
CA ASP A 53 -8.05 5.49 6.85
C ASP A 53 -6.53 5.69 6.83
N ALA A 54 -5.78 4.65 6.51
CA ALA A 54 -4.33 4.75 6.39
C ALA A 54 -3.92 5.70 5.27
N VAL A 55 -4.60 5.66 4.13
CA VAL A 55 -4.34 6.58 3.02
C VAL A 55 -4.56 8.02 3.48
N LYS A 56 -5.66 8.30 4.16
CA LYS A 56 -5.95 9.64 4.68
C LYS A 56 -4.89 10.12 5.66
N SER A 57 -4.46 9.23 6.57
CA SER A 57 -3.43 9.56 7.56
C SER A 57 -2.10 9.87 6.87
N VAL A 58 -1.72 9.08 5.87
CA VAL A 58 -0.49 9.28 5.12
C VAL A 58 -0.55 10.60 4.34
N GLU A 59 -1.68 10.89 3.70
CA GLU A 59 -1.87 12.15 2.99
C GLU A 59 -1.69 13.34 3.91
N ALA A 60 -2.26 13.28 5.10
CA ALA A 60 -2.12 14.35 6.09
C ALA A 60 -0.67 14.50 6.57
N PHE A 61 0.01 13.39 6.84
CA PHE A 61 1.39 13.39 7.31
C PHE A 61 2.35 13.94 6.27
N TYR A 62 2.18 13.55 5.01
CA TYR A 62 3.08 13.95 3.92
C TYR A 62 2.55 15.10 3.08
N SER A 63 1.49 15.79 3.54
CA SER A 63 0.83 16.82 2.73
C SER A 63 1.77 17.91 2.25
N HIS A 64 2.73 18.31 3.08
CA HIS A 64 3.70 19.35 2.73
C HIS A 64 4.74 18.87 1.69
N LEU A 65 4.85 17.58 1.48
CA LEU A 65 5.77 16.97 0.50
C LEU A 65 5.05 16.54 -0.78
N ILE A 66 3.80 16.15 -0.66
CA ILE A 66 2.99 15.68 -1.80
C ILE A 66 2.40 16.85 -2.55
N GLN A 67 2.06 17.87 -1.84
CA GLN A 67 1.42 19.07 -2.37
C GLN A 67 2.43 19.89 -3.17
N ASN A 68 2.12 20.21 -4.38
CA ASN A 68 2.97 21.06 -5.21
C ASN A 68 2.13 21.99 -6.03
#